data_874e088aee4cf5af1983c4f63e8b1ba1
#
_entry.id   874e088aee4cf5af1983c4f63e8b1ba1
#
_cell.length_a   1.000
_cell.length_b   1.000
_cell.length_c   1.000
_cell.angle_alpha   90.00
_cell.angle_beta   90.00
_cell.angle_gamma   90.00
#
_symmetry.space_group_name_H-M   'P 1'
#
loop_
_entity.id
_entity.type
_entity.pdbx_description
1 polymer ?
#
loop_
_entity_poly.entity_id
_entity_poly.type
_entity_poly.pdbx_seq_one_letter_code
_entity_poly.pdbx_strand_id
1 'polypeptide(L)'
;MKKFNFKKKMRILDQKMLNKQKIDNNKINLINIELYNSNKKKLKLKLKSNYIERCFNLAFELIKDGYTDKLINGPINKKKFLNKKFLGITEYIASKFNKKKVGMLIYNKRLSVSPLTTHLPLKLVSKKITKKLIEEKVIIINDFFRKKLLLKPKIAVVGLNPHCESIDKFNEDDKIVSSEIKSLIKKKINVK
;
A
#
# COMPACT_ATOMS: atom_id res chain seq x y z
N MET A 1 -28.62 -1.00 3.23
CA MET A 1 -28.52 -1.37 1.80
C MET A 1 -29.73 -0.95 0.97
N LYS A 2 -30.98 -1.07 1.46
CA LYS A 2 -32.16 -0.54 0.75
C LYS A 2 -32.02 0.94 0.31
N LYS A 3 -31.34 1.78 1.13
CA LYS A 3 -31.11 3.21 0.86
C LYS A 3 -30.26 3.50 -0.39
N PHE A 4 -29.44 2.54 -0.87
CA PHE A 4 -28.54 2.71 -2.01
C PHE A 4 -28.94 1.83 -3.21
N ASN A 5 -30.15 1.27 -3.22
CA ASN A 5 -30.66 0.39 -4.28
C ASN A 5 -29.67 -0.74 -4.67
N PHE A 6 -28.99 -1.30 -3.69
CA PHE A 6 -27.94 -2.27 -3.90
C PHE A 6 -28.53 -3.66 -4.22
N LYS A 7 -28.36 -4.12 -5.44
CA LYS A 7 -29.00 -5.34 -5.98
C LYS A 7 -28.24 -6.66 -5.70
N LYS A 8 -26.96 -6.60 -5.28
CA LYS A 8 -26.15 -7.81 -5.11
C LYS A 8 -26.55 -8.56 -3.84
N LYS A 9 -26.81 -9.87 -3.96
CA LYS A 9 -27.15 -10.74 -2.82
C LYS A 9 -25.96 -10.84 -1.86
N MET A 10 -26.22 -10.90 -0.55
CA MET A 10 -25.22 -11.13 0.49
C MET A 10 -25.32 -12.54 1.04
N ARG A 11 -24.17 -13.08 1.42
CA ARG A 11 -24.04 -14.31 2.19
C ARG A 11 -23.21 -14.02 3.41
N ILE A 12 -23.72 -14.39 4.59
CA ILE A 12 -22.96 -14.30 5.83
C ILE A 12 -22.13 -15.58 5.96
N LEU A 13 -20.83 -15.41 6.19
CA LEU A 13 -19.90 -16.49 6.45
C LEU A 13 -19.59 -16.53 7.95
N ASP A 14 -19.53 -17.74 8.49
CA ASP A 14 -19.06 -17.97 9.85
C ASP A 14 -17.52 -17.95 9.87
N GLN A 15 -16.94 -17.05 10.67
CA GLN A 15 -15.49 -16.93 10.81
C GLN A 15 -14.82 -18.23 11.24
N LYS A 16 -15.47 -19.01 12.12
CA LYS A 16 -14.92 -20.28 12.65
C LYS A 16 -14.94 -21.41 11.63
N MET A 17 -15.75 -21.29 10.59
CA MET A 17 -15.98 -22.34 9.59
C MET A 17 -15.51 -21.94 8.20
N LEU A 18 -14.68 -20.91 8.06
CA LEU A 18 -14.21 -20.42 6.75
C LEU A 18 -13.57 -21.50 5.89
N ASN A 19 -12.79 -22.38 6.50
CA ASN A 19 -12.12 -23.50 5.81
C ASN A 19 -13.11 -24.52 5.19
N LYS A 20 -14.34 -24.56 5.70
CA LYS A 20 -15.40 -25.48 5.26
C LYS A 20 -16.44 -24.79 4.36
N GLN A 21 -16.38 -23.47 4.22
CA GLN A 21 -17.36 -22.71 3.47
C GLN A 21 -16.81 -22.25 2.13
N LYS A 22 -17.48 -22.65 1.05
CA LYS A 22 -17.12 -22.21 -0.30
C LYS A 22 -17.48 -20.74 -0.49
N ILE A 23 -16.52 -19.92 -0.94
CA ILE A 23 -16.75 -18.52 -1.33
C ILE A 23 -17.56 -18.49 -2.62
N ASP A 24 -18.63 -17.71 -2.64
CA ASP A 24 -19.47 -17.49 -3.81
C ASP A 24 -19.16 -16.13 -4.44
N ASN A 25 -18.47 -16.13 -5.57
CA ASN A 25 -18.05 -14.90 -6.25
C ASN A 25 -19.22 -14.08 -6.84
N ASN A 26 -20.41 -14.67 -6.95
CA ASN A 26 -21.62 -13.96 -7.42
C ASN A 26 -22.33 -13.20 -6.29
N LYS A 27 -21.91 -13.38 -5.04
CA LYS A 27 -22.47 -12.73 -3.86
C LYS A 27 -21.40 -11.92 -3.13
N ILE A 28 -21.85 -11.01 -2.24
CA ILE A 28 -20.98 -10.42 -1.26
C ILE A 28 -20.89 -11.39 -0.09
N ASN A 29 -19.72 -11.97 0.09
CA ASN A 29 -19.42 -12.79 1.26
C ASN A 29 -19.07 -11.84 2.42
N LEU A 30 -19.87 -11.84 3.47
CA LEU A 30 -19.75 -10.98 4.63
C LEU A 30 -19.34 -11.80 5.84
N ILE A 31 -18.24 -11.43 6.48
CA ILE A 31 -17.88 -11.93 7.80
C ILE A 31 -18.21 -10.83 8.80
N ASN A 32 -19.12 -11.10 9.71
CA ASN A 32 -19.56 -10.11 10.70
C ASN A 32 -18.59 -10.10 11.88
N ILE A 33 -18.08 -8.90 12.20
CA ILE A 33 -17.33 -8.64 13.43
C ILE A 33 -18.18 -7.74 14.32
N GLU A 34 -18.55 -8.23 15.48
CA GLU A 34 -19.43 -7.49 16.39
C GLU A 34 -18.80 -6.20 16.89
N LEU A 35 -19.56 -5.13 16.82
CA LEU A 35 -19.24 -3.86 17.46
C LEU A 35 -19.91 -3.79 18.84
N TYR A 36 -19.15 -3.97 19.91
CA TYR A 36 -19.68 -3.84 21.26
C TYR A 36 -20.16 -2.42 21.52
N ASN A 37 -21.44 -2.26 21.89
CA ASN A 37 -22.03 -1.00 22.29
C ASN A 37 -21.72 -0.69 23.76
N SER A 38 -21.22 0.52 24.04
CA SER A 38 -21.06 1.06 25.37
C SER A 38 -21.59 2.49 25.42
N ASN A 39 -22.37 2.79 26.42
CA ASN A 39 -22.95 4.13 26.63
C ASN A 39 -21.94 5.17 27.14
N LYS A 40 -20.75 4.76 27.60
CA LYS A 40 -19.72 5.67 28.11
C LYS A 40 -18.83 6.20 26.96
N LYS A 41 -18.77 7.53 26.81
CA LYS A 41 -18.08 8.20 25.67
C LYS A 41 -16.60 7.84 25.50
N LYS A 42 -15.82 7.73 26.60
CA LYS A 42 -14.41 7.33 26.60
C LYS A 42 -14.21 5.85 26.22
N LEU A 43 -15.07 4.99 26.74
CA LEU A 43 -15.08 3.56 26.45
C LEU A 43 -15.45 3.30 24.98
N LYS A 44 -16.40 4.11 24.44
CA LYS A 44 -16.85 4.05 23.04
C LYS A 44 -15.71 4.29 22.02
N LEU A 45 -14.72 5.14 22.33
CA LEU A 45 -13.56 5.41 21.46
C LEU A 45 -12.56 4.25 21.46
N LYS A 46 -12.28 3.67 22.64
CA LYS A 46 -11.40 2.49 22.77
C LYS A 46 -12.01 1.27 22.09
N LEU A 47 -13.31 1.05 22.26
CA LEU A 47 -14.03 -0.05 21.61
C LEU A 47 -14.05 0.09 20.08
N LYS A 48 -14.19 1.31 19.54
CA LYS A 48 -14.10 1.55 18.09
C LYS A 48 -12.70 1.27 17.54
N SER A 49 -11.65 1.65 18.26
CA SER A 49 -10.27 1.33 17.85
C SER A 49 -10.03 -0.17 17.86
N ASN A 50 -10.45 -0.88 18.90
CA ASN A 50 -10.35 -2.32 19.00
C ASN A 50 -11.17 -3.05 17.92
N TYR A 51 -12.33 -2.50 17.54
CA TYR A 51 -13.14 -3.04 16.45
C TYR A 51 -12.39 -2.96 15.11
N ILE A 52 -11.80 -1.79 14.79
CA ILE A 52 -11.01 -1.61 13.56
C ILE A 52 -9.81 -2.57 13.55
N GLU A 53 -9.13 -2.71 14.69
CA GLU A 53 -7.99 -3.64 14.82
C GLU A 53 -8.43 -5.10 14.59
N ARG A 54 -9.56 -5.53 15.13
CA ARG A 54 -10.10 -6.87 14.87
C ARG A 54 -10.45 -7.09 13.41
N CYS A 55 -11.01 -6.07 12.74
CA CYS A 55 -11.27 -6.13 11.29
C CYS A 55 -9.98 -6.31 10.49
N PHE A 56 -8.91 -5.56 10.83
CA PHE A 56 -7.62 -5.73 10.17
C PHE A 56 -7.00 -7.09 10.47
N ASN A 57 -7.04 -7.55 11.72
CA ASN A 57 -6.46 -8.84 12.08
C ASN A 57 -7.11 -9.99 11.31
N LEU A 58 -8.44 -10.02 11.22
CA LEU A 58 -9.14 -11.00 10.40
C LEU A 58 -8.76 -10.89 8.92
N ALA A 59 -8.67 -9.67 8.38
CA ALA A 59 -8.25 -9.50 6.99
C ALA A 59 -6.81 -10.00 6.75
N PHE A 60 -5.91 -9.82 7.73
CA PHE A 60 -4.54 -10.33 7.65
C PHE A 60 -4.47 -11.85 7.76
N GLU A 61 -5.31 -12.47 8.58
CA GLU A 61 -5.47 -13.94 8.64
C GLU A 61 -5.91 -14.47 7.29
N LEU A 62 -6.97 -13.91 6.69
CA LEU A 62 -7.45 -14.31 5.37
C LEU A 62 -6.38 -14.20 4.27
N ILE A 63 -5.50 -13.20 4.35
CA ILE A 63 -4.38 -13.07 3.42
C ILE A 63 -3.32 -14.13 3.69
N LYS A 64 -2.96 -14.39 4.95
CA LYS A 64 -1.95 -15.39 5.33
C LYS A 64 -2.40 -16.79 4.96
N ASP A 65 -3.69 -17.08 5.11
CA ASP A 65 -4.31 -18.37 4.78
C ASP A 65 -4.57 -18.55 3.28
N GLY A 66 -4.22 -17.55 2.46
CA GLY A 66 -4.30 -17.63 1.00
C GLY A 66 -5.69 -17.42 0.40
N TYR A 67 -6.69 -16.98 1.17
CA TYR A 67 -8.02 -16.69 0.63
C TYR A 67 -8.02 -15.50 -0.34
N THR A 68 -7.12 -14.56 -0.14
CA THR A 68 -6.94 -13.37 -1.00
C THR A 68 -5.54 -12.80 -0.86
N ASP A 69 -5.05 -12.13 -1.90
CA ASP A 69 -3.82 -11.34 -1.87
C ASP A 69 -4.10 -9.82 -1.95
N LYS A 70 -5.36 -9.43 -1.78
CA LYS A 70 -5.83 -8.05 -1.93
C LYS A 70 -6.58 -7.60 -0.68
N LEU A 71 -6.32 -6.37 -0.26
CA LEU A 71 -6.99 -5.70 0.85
C LEU A 71 -7.41 -4.30 0.43
N ILE A 72 -8.69 -4.01 0.62
CA ILE A 72 -9.25 -2.66 0.45
C ILE A 72 -9.78 -2.23 1.82
N ASN A 73 -9.23 -1.19 2.39
CA ASN A 73 -9.73 -0.61 3.62
C ASN A 73 -10.59 0.62 3.34
N GLY A 74 -11.68 0.76 4.09
CA GLY A 74 -12.51 1.97 4.09
C GLY A 74 -11.84 3.14 4.81
N PRO A 75 -12.45 4.33 4.81
CA PRO A 75 -11.92 5.51 5.50
C PRO A 75 -11.90 5.27 7.01
N ILE A 76 -10.74 5.54 7.62
CA ILE A 76 -10.52 5.42 9.06
C ILE A 76 -9.88 6.68 9.63
N ASN A 77 -10.14 6.97 10.89
CA ASN A 77 -9.44 8.05 11.58
C ASN A 77 -8.03 7.59 11.95
N LYS A 78 -7.07 7.83 11.05
CA LYS A 78 -5.67 7.41 11.20
C LYS A 78 -5.04 7.88 12.51
N LYS A 79 -5.28 9.14 12.91
CA LYS A 79 -4.71 9.72 14.13
C LYS A 79 -5.13 8.94 15.38
N LYS A 80 -6.40 8.53 15.45
CA LYS A 80 -6.94 7.75 16.58
C LYS A 80 -6.56 6.28 16.53
N PHE A 81 -6.57 5.68 15.34
CA PHE A 81 -6.29 4.26 15.16
C PHE A 81 -4.80 3.95 15.32
N LEU A 82 -3.93 4.66 14.61
CA LEU A 82 -2.50 4.41 14.61
C LEU A 82 -1.77 4.91 15.87
N ASN A 83 -2.43 5.79 16.64
CA ASN A 83 -1.93 6.35 17.92
C ASN A 83 -0.46 6.79 17.84
N LYS A 84 -0.07 7.48 16.74
CA LYS A 84 1.30 7.94 16.44
C LYS A 84 2.38 6.83 16.34
N LYS A 85 2.00 5.55 16.40
CA LYS A 85 2.95 4.43 16.27
C LYS A 85 3.42 4.20 14.83
N PHE A 86 2.61 4.61 13.85
CA PHE A 86 2.91 4.49 12.43
C PHE A 86 2.59 5.78 11.72
N LEU A 87 3.36 6.12 10.68
CA LEU A 87 3.13 7.31 9.84
C LEU A 87 1.86 7.17 9.01
N GLY A 88 1.53 5.95 8.57
CA GLY A 88 0.36 5.66 7.77
C GLY A 88 -0.09 4.20 7.84
N ILE A 89 -1.17 3.90 7.13
CA ILE A 89 -1.72 2.54 7.03
C ILE A 89 -0.75 1.61 6.28
N THR A 90 -0.02 2.12 5.31
CA THR A 90 0.99 1.35 4.56
C THR A 90 2.05 0.77 5.50
N GLU A 91 2.60 1.60 6.39
CA GLU A 91 3.62 1.19 7.36
C GLU A 91 3.03 0.23 8.40
N TYR A 92 1.78 0.46 8.83
CA TYR A 92 1.07 -0.45 9.72
C TYR A 92 0.89 -1.83 9.10
N ILE A 93 0.37 -1.91 7.86
CA ILE A 93 0.19 -3.18 7.15
C ILE A 93 1.55 -3.87 6.94
N ALA A 94 2.56 -3.13 6.47
CA ALA A 94 3.90 -3.66 6.25
C ALA A 94 4.49 -4.31 7.51
N SER A 95 4.30 -3.69 8.68
CA SER A 95 4.77 -4.22 9.97
C SER A 95 4.10 -5.54 10.33
N LYS A 96 2.80 -5.70 10.02
CA LYS A 96 2.03 -6.94 10.31
C LYS A 96 2.46 -8.13 9.43
N PHE A 97 3.08 -7.85 8.28
CA PHE A 97 3.63 -8.86 7.39
C PHE A 97 5.17 -8.93 7.42
N ASN A 98 5.83 -8.25 8.35
CA ASN A 98 7.29 -8.16 8.46
C ASN A 98 7.97 -7.72 7.14
N LYS A 99 7.31 -6.86 6.36
CA LYS A 99 7.83 -6.37 5.09
C LYS A 99 8.53 -5.03 5.28
N LYS A 100 9.84 -5.00 4.99
CA LYS A 100 10.67 -3.79 5.03
C LYS A 100 10.60 -2.99 3.73
N LYS A 101 10.43 -3.68 2.60
CA LYS A 101 10.37 -3.07 1.26
C LYS A 101 8.92 -2.95 0.83
N VAL A 102 8.44 -1.72 0.75
CA VAL A 102 7.07 -1.39 0.31
C VAL A 102 7.11 -0.31 -0.76
N GLY A 103 6.20 -0.37 -1.71
CA GLY A 103 6.00 0.64 -2.75
C GLY A 103 4.61 1.26 -2.62
N MET A 104 4.54 2.58 -2.72
CA MET A 104 3.29 3.29 -2.92
C MET A 104 3.11 3.52 -4.42
N LEU A 105 1.95 3.17 -4.96
CA LEU A 105 1.61 3.39 -6.36
C LEU A 105 0.25 4.07 -6.46
N ILE A 106 0.22 5.27 -7.01
CA ILE A 106 -1.01 5.94 -7.42
C ILE A 106 -1.32 5.44 -8.82
N TYR A 107 -2.21 4.45 -8.88
CA TYR A 107 -2.45 3.69 -10.11
C TYR A 107 -3.50 4.32 -11.00
N ASN A 108 -3.18 4.46 -12.28
CA ASN A 108 -4.12 4.69 -13.35
C ASN A 108 -3.65 3.92 -14.60
N LYS A 109 -4.59 3.47 -15.44
CA LYS A 109 -4.27 2.68 -16.65
C LYS A 109 -3.35 3.42 -17.64
N ARG A 110 -3.47 4.74 -17.74
CA ARG A 110 -2.68 5.54 -18.70
C ARG A 110 -1.35 6.01 -18.11
N LEU A 111 -1.39 6.48 -16.86
CA LEU A 111 -0.22 7.01 -16.16
C LEU A 111 -0.33 6.68 -14.67
N SER A 112 0.66 5.99 -14.13
CA SER A 112 0.78 5.72 -12.70
C SER A 112 1.98 6.46 -12.14
N VAL A 113 1.87 6.92 -10.90
CA VAL A 113 2.93 7.66 -10.20
C VAL A 113 3.30 6.97 -8.91
N SER A 114 4.59 6.84 -8.67
CA SER A 114 5.12 6.29 -7.41
C SER A 114 6.11 7.28 -6.79
N PRO A 115 5.84 7.80 -5.59
CA PRO A 115 6.81 8.63 -4.89
C PRO A 115 7.98 7.80 -4.40
N LEU A 116 9.19 8.33 -4.59
CA LEU A 116 10.42 7.69 -4.10
C LEU A 116 10.52 7.85 -2.56
N THR A 117 10.14 9.03 -2.06
CA THR A 117 10.08 9.34 -0.62
C THR A 117 8.68 9.77 -0.23
N THR A 118 8.27 9.47 1.02
CA THR A 118 6.97 9.84 1.59
C THR A 118 7.17 10.45 2.99
N HIS A 119 6.34 11.44 3.33
CA HIS A 119 6.27 12.02 4.70
C HIS A 119 7.59 12.60 5.25
N LEU A 120 8.51 13.02 4.39
CA LEU A 120 9.77 13.65 4.80
C LEU A 120 9.68 15.18 4.69
N PRO A 121 10.30 15.92 5.62
CA PRO A 121 10.58 17.34 5.42
C PRO A 121 11.41 17.56 4.15
N LEU A 122 11.08 18.58 3.35
CA LEU A 122 11.72 18.82 2.06
C LEU A 122 13.25 18.87 2.14
N LYS A 123 13.79 19.51 3.18
CA LYS A 123 15.26 19.60 3.44
C LYS A 123 15.97 18.26 3.60
N LEU A 124 15.23 17.18 3.81
CA LEU A 124 15.80 15.84 3.99
C LEU A 124 15.63 14.95 2.74
N VAL A 125 14.87 15.41 1.74
CA VAL A 125 14.56 14.59 0.55
C VAL A 125 15.84 14.23 -0.20
N SER A 126 16.64 15.22 -0.62
CA SER A 126 17.89 14.98 -1.38
C SER A 126 18.82 14.01 -0.66
N LYS A 127 19.00 14.18 0.66
CA LYS A 127 19.85 13.30 1.49
C LYS A 127 19.35 11.85 1.56
N LYS A 128 18.08 11.61 1.29
CA LYS A 128 17.47 10.26 1.32
C LYS A 128 17.43 9.59 -0.04
N ILE A 129 17.62 10.34 -1.12
CA ILE A 129 17.70 9.77 -2.47
C ILE A 129 19.03 9.03 -2.61
N THR A 130 18.97 7.73 -2.79
CA THR A 130 20.12 6.84 -2.99
C THR A 130 19.87 5.88 -4.13
N LYS A 131 20.94 5.41 -4.79
CA LYS A 131 20.86 4.38 -5.83
C LYS A 131 20.05 3.17 -5.36
N LYS A 132 20.33 2.67 -4.15
CA LYS A 132 19.61 1.55 -3.54
C LYS A 132 18.12 1.81 -3.39
N LEU A 133 17.72 3.01 -2.98
CA LEU A 133 16.30 3.36 -2.84
C LEU A 133 15.59 3.38 -4.20
N ILE A 134 16.23 3.94 -5.22
CA ILE A 134 15.72 3.96 -6.60
C ILE A 134 15.56 2.54 -7.09
N GLU A 135 16.60 1.72 -7.00
CA GLU A 135 16.58 0.31 -7.40
C GLU A 135 15.44 -0.46 -6.75
N GLU A 136 15.33 -0.38 -5.43
CA GLU A 136 14.27 -1.08 -4.67
C GLU A 136 12.87 -0.68 -5.13
N LYS A 137 12.62 0.61 -5.36
CA LYS A 137 11.30 1.08 -5.82
C LYS A 137 11.01 0.66 -7.26
N VAL A 138 11.97 0.81 -8.15
CA VAL A 138 11.81 0.42 -9.55
C VAL A 138 11.55 -1.09 -9.67
N ILE A 139 12.27 -1.92 -8.91
CA ILE A 139 12.07 -3.38 -8.92
C ILE A 139 10.67 -3.73 -8.41
N ILE A 140 10.22 -3.15 -7.28
CA ILE A 140 8.89 -3.41 -6.74
C ILE A 140 7.80 -3.06 -7.76
N ILE A 141 7.91 -1.91 -8.42
CA ILE A 141 6.94 -1.46 -9.42
C ILE A 141 6.97 -2.39 -10.64
N ASN A 142 8.16 -2.66 -11.19
CA ASN A 142 8.33 -3.57 -12.33
C ASN A 142 7.73 -4.95 -12.04
N ASP A 143 8.01 -5.51 -10.87
CA ASP A 143 7.49 -6.80 -10.44
C ASP A 143 5.97 -6.80 -10.28
N PHE A 144 5.41 -5.75 -9.70
CA PHE A 144 3.96 -5.60 -9.57
C PHE A 144 3.28 -5.59 -10.94
N PHE A 145 3.75 -4.77 -11.87
CA PHE A 145 3.18 -4.71 -13.21
C PHE A 145 3.33 -6.05 -13.95
N ARG A 146 4.49 -6.68 -13.89
CA ARG A 146 4.73 -7.95 -14.58
C ARG A 146 4.00 -9.14 -13.98
N LYS A 147 4.00 -9.27 -12.65
CA LYS A 147 3.46 -10.45 -11.96
C LYS A 147 1.97 -10.35 -11.65
N LYS A 148 1.46 -9.12 -11.39
CA LYS A 148 0.06 -8.93 -10.99
C LYS A 148 -0.83 -8.38 -12.09
N LEU A 149 -0.29 -7.53 -12.98
CA LEU A 149 -1.04 -6.95 -14.09
C LEU A 149 -0.71 -7.62 -15.43
N LEU A 150 0.32 -8.48 -15.50
CA LEU A 150 0.82 -9.14 -16.71
C LEU A 150 1.22 -8.14 -17.81
N LEU A 151 1.70 -6.97 -17.40
CA LEU A 151 2.13 -5.88 -18.27
C LEU A 151 3.64 -5.64 -18.14
N LYS A 152 4.28 -5.19 -19.23
CA LYS A 152 5.65 -4.70 -19.22
C LYS A 152 5.63 -3.18 -19.06
N PRO A 153 5.94 -2.61 -17.87
CA PRO A 153 5.88 -1.17 -17.66
C PRO A 153 7.00 -0.46 -18.39
N LYS A 154 6.74 0.79 -18.82
CA LYS A 154 7.77 1.78 -19.15
C LYS A 154 7.89 2.69 -17.95
N ILE A 155 9.06 2.70 -17.30
CA ILE A 155 9.27 3.45 -16.05
C ILE A 155 10.13 4.67 -16.38
N ALA A 156 9.68 5.86 -15.98
CA ALA A 156 10.50 7.05 -16.01
C ALA A 156 10.84 7.45 -14.56
N VAL A 157 12.12 7.66 -14.28
CA VAL A 157 12.60 8.23 -13.03
C VAL A 157 12.87 9.71 -13.28
N VAL A 158 12.04 10.57 -12.67
CA VAL A 158 12.13 12.03 -12.85
C VAL A 158 13.25 12.58 -11.98
N GLY A 159 13.93 13.61 -12.48
CA GLY A 159 14.96 14.33 -11.72
C GLY A 159 14.40 15.06 -10.49
N LEU A 160 15.30 15.39 -9.58
CA LEU A 160 14.98 16.20 -8.40
C LEU A 160 14.77 17.67 -8.79
N ASN A 161 15.51 18.10 -9.79
CA ASN A 161 15.47 19.48 -10.28
C ASN A 161 14.82 19.51 -11.67
N PRO A 162 13.96 20.50 -11.97
CA PRO A 162 13.25 20.57 -13.25
C PRO A 162 14.16 20.57 -14.49
N HIS A 163 15.37 21.10 -14.37
CA HIS A 163 16.34 21.19 -15.46
C HIS A 163 17.34 20.02 -15.44
N CYS A 164 17.36 19.20 -14.38
CA CYS A 164 18.35 18.12 -14.17
C CYS A 164 19.80 18.59 -14.26
N GLU A 165 20.05 19.87 -14.07
CA GLU A 165 21.35 20.52 -14.19
C GLU A 165 21.70 21.25 -12.91
N SER A 166 23.01 21.33 -12.61
CA SER A 166 23.56 22.12 -11.51
C SER A 166 24.92 22.68 -11.93
N ILE A 167 25.22 23.90 -11.51
CA ILE A 167 26.53 24.52 -11.66
C ILE A 167 27.56 23.85 -10.72
N ASP A 168 27.07 23.23 -9.65
CA ASP A 168 27.90 22.56 -8.65
C ASP A 168 28.53 21.26 -9.21
N LYS A 169 29.74 20.95 -8.74
CA LYS A 169 30.45 19.71 -9.09
C LYS A 169 29.69 18.43 -8.68
N PHE A 170 28.79 18.51 -7.71
CA PHE A 170 27.92 17.44 -7.30
C PHE A 170 26.48 17.74 -7.73
N ASN A 171 25.92 16.81 -8.49
CA ASN A 171 24.54 16.85 -8.97
C ASN A 171 23.94 15.46 -8.71
N GLU A 172 22.89 15.40 -7.90
CA GLU A 172 22.20 14.15 -7.55
C GLU A 172 21.61 13.47 -8.77
N ASP A 173 21.13 14.25 -9.75
CA ASP A 173 20.51 13.70 -10.97
C ASP A 173 21.53 12.94 -11.81
N ASP A 174 22.78 13.42 -11.92
CA ASP A 174 23.84 12.72 -12.65
C ASP A 174 24.46 11.59 -11.82
N LYS A 175 24.85 11.90 -10.58
CA LYS A 175 25.66 10.97 -9.76
C LYS A 175 24.86 9.83 -9.21
N ILE A 176 23.57 10.05 -8.92
CA ILE A 176 22.69 9.07 -8.30
C ILE A 176 21.67 8.56 -9.30
N VAL A 177 20.78 9.43 -9.84
CA VAL A 177 19.64 9.02 -10.66
C VAL A 177 20.10 8.40 -11.98
N SER A 178 20.84 9.15 -12.82
CA SER A 178 21.31 8.67 -14.14
C SER A 178 22.21 7.44 -14.02
N SER A 179 23.07 7.43 -13.00
CA SER A 179 23.95 6.29 -12.75
C SER A 179 23.14 5.02 -12.42
N GLU A 180 22.07 5.13 -11.62
CA GLU A 180 21.26 3.98 -11.26
C GLU A 180 20.36 3.53 -12.42
N ILE A 181 19.82 4.46 -13.20
CA ILE A 181 19.08 4.13 -14.43
C ILE A 181 19.93 3.26 -15.36
N LYS A 182 21.20 3.63 -15.59
CA LYS A 182 22.12 2.83 -16.40
C LYS A 182 22.31 1.41 -15.83
N SER A 183 22.39 1.27 -14.52
CA SER A 183 22.46 -0.03 -13.85
C SER A 183 21.20 -0.87 -14.07
N LEU A 184 20.03 -0.27 -13.92
CA LEU A 184 18.73 -0.94 -14.10
C LEU A 184 18.47 -1.36 -15.55
N ILE A 185 18.93 -0.58 -16.52
CA ILE A 185 18.89 -0.96 -17.95
C ILE A 185 19.72 -2.22 -18.20
N LYS A 186 20.93 -2.31 -17.60
CA LYS A 186 21.76 -3.55 -17.68
C LYS A 186 21.04 -4.77 -17.10
N LYS A 187 20.16 -4.57 -16.11
CA LYS A 187 19.28 -5.61 -15.55
C LYS A 187 18.03 -5.89 -16.40
N LYS A 188 17.97 -5.38 -17.63
CA LYS A 188 16.86 -5.55 -18.59
C LYS A 188 15.51 -5.01 -18.07
N ILE A 189 15.55 -3.98 -17.23
CA ILE A 189 14.35 -3.23 -16.81
C ILE A 189 14.16 -2.06 -17.79
N ASN A 190 12.94 -1.89 -18.27
CA ASN A 190 12.59 -0.80 -19.18
C ASN A 190 12.39 0.50 -18.38
N VAL A 191 13.49 1.19 -18.13
CA VAL A 191 13.56 2.41 -17.32
C VAL A 191 14.36 3.49 -18.06
N LYS A 192 13.99 4.73 -17.89
CA LYS A 192 14.69 5.91 -18.42
C LYS A 192 14.65 7.05 -17.39
#